data_626aa0ecc38a9614acb4dcca2fa7c27f
#
_entry.id   626aa0ecc38a9614acb4dcca2fa7c27f
#
_cell.length_a   1.000
_cell.length_b   1.000
_cell.length_c   1.000
_cell.angle_alpha   90.00
_cell.angle_beta   90.00
_cell.angle_gamma   90.00
#
_symmetry.space_group_name_H-M   'P 1'
#
loop_
_entity.id
_entity.type
_entity.pdbx_description
1 polymer ?
#
loop_
_entity_poly.entity_id
_entity_poly.type
_entity_poly.pdbx_seq_one_letter_code
_entity_poly.pdbx_strand_id
1 'polypeptide(L)'
;MPEVKINPEETALLLIDMQNNLLHEKGKAAALGVWKFAKEAGTIRNTRQMIEIARKNDIPLIYVKFVLRPDYADIMGLAQLSLCTLGKFIKEGEICKEGTWGAEYVDELKPGAGDYIVVKRRMDAFYNSDLETLLRGLGRRTLVICGIITNFCLESTVRGAMDRDFDCIVLEDCTASESREMQEFPMKAIFPVIGAVATSEELVIG
;
A
#
# COMPACT_ATOMS: atom_id res chain seq x y z
N MET A 1 10.81 -20.42 -0.07
CA MET A 1 9.68 -20.72 0.85
C MET A 1 8.64 -21.55 0.10
N PRO A 2 7.66 -22.18 0.73
CA PRO A 2 6.64 -22.90 -0.03
C PRO A 2 5.82 -21.95 -0.90
N GLU A 3 5.40 -22.44 -2.06
CA GLU A 3 4.49 -21.71 -2.95
C GLU A 3 3.19 -21.32 -2.24
N VAL A 4 2.73 -20.09 -2.43
CA VAL A 4 1.45 -19.60 -1.91
C VAL A 4 0.45 -19.57 -3.07
N LYS A 5 -0.54 -20.47 -3.03
CA LYS A 5 -1.59 -20.55 -4.06
C LYS A 5 -2.71 -19.58 -3.75
N ILE A 6 -3.18 -18.90 -4.80
CA ILE A 6 -4.36 -18.02 -4.73
C ILE A 6 -5.41 -18.43 -5.75
N ASN A 7 -6.68 -18.27 -5.39
CA ASN A 7 -7.81 -18.38 -6.30
C ASN A 7 -8.11 -17.01 -6.93
N PRO A 8 -7.95 -16.83 -8.25
CA PRO A 8 -8.18 -15.54 -8.91
C PRO A 8 -9.60 -14.98 -8.68
N GLU A 9 -10.61 -15.86 -8.59
CA GLU A 9 -12.00 -15.45 -8.42
C GLU A 9 -12.29 -14.82 -7.04
N GLU A 10 -11.48 -15.15 -6.03
CA GLU A 10 -11.62 -14.66 -4.65
C GLU A 10 -10.57 -13.62 -4.27
N THR A 11 -9.61 -13.34 -5.16
CA THR A 11 -8.44 -12.50 -4.87
C THR A 11 -8.58 -11.11 -5.47
N ALA A 12 -8.06 -10.10 -4.76
CA ALA A 12 -7.77 -8.76 -5.28
C ALA A 12 -6.31 -8.39 -5.03
N LEU A 13 -5.68 -7.63 -5.94
CA LEU A 13 -4.36 -7.05 -5.74
C LEU A 13 -4.49 -5.60 -5.26
N LEU A 14 -4.03 -5.33 -4.04
CA LEU A 14 -3.98 -4.00 -3.44
C LEU A 14 -2.62 -3.36 -3.65
N LEU A 15 -2.61 -2.10 -4.14
CA LEU A 15 -1.42 -1.28 -4.35
C LEU A 15 -1.52 -0.06 -3.43
N ILE A 16 -0.82 -0.09 -2.28
CA ILE A 16 -0.97 0.88 -1.22
C ILE A 16 0.08 1.98 -1.35
N ASP A 17 -0.38 3.24 -1.50
CA ASP A 17 0.40 4.48 -1.42
C ASP A 17 1.63 4.56 -2.35
N MET A 18 1.59 3.93 -3.53
CA MET A 18 2.66 3.95 -4.52
C MET A 18 2.80 5.32 -5.22
N GLN A 19 2.99 6.38 -4.42
CA GLN A 19 2.90 7.78 -4.83
C GLN A 19 4.28 8.46 -4.91
N ASN A 20 4.37 9.50 -5.76
CA ASN A 20 5.61 10.24 -6.03
C ASN A 20 6.25 10.85 -4.78
N ASN A 21 5.46 11.34 -3.81
CA ASN A 21 6.01 11.92 -2.59
C ASN A 21 6.88 10.94 -1.79
N LEU A 22 6.62 9.65 -1.90
CA LEU A 22 7.25 8.60 -1.11
C LEU A 22 8.26 7.77 -1.91
N LEU A 23 7.98 7.52 -3.21
CA LEU A 23 8.76 6.61 -4.06
C LEU A 23 9.65 7.31 -5.10
N HIS A 24 9.69 8.64 -5.13
CA HIS A 24 10.52 9.38 -6.07
C HIS A 24 11.57 10.23 -5.34
N GLU A 25 12.79 10.35 -5.90
CA GLU A 25 13.89 11.13 -5.32
C GLU A 25 13.57 12.61 -5.11
N LYS A 26 12.65 13.17 -5.94
CA LYS A 26 12.15 14.54 -5.84
C LYS A 26 10.88 14.65 -4.99
N GLY A 27 10.42 13.56 -4.40
CA GLY A 27 9.25 13.53 -3.53
C GLY A 27 9.50 14.34 -2.24
N LYS A 28 8.47 14.99 -1.71
CA LYS A 28 8.59 15.79 -0.49
C LYS A 28 8.92 14.97 0.76
N ALA A 29 8.67 13.67 0.73
CA ALA A 29 9.05 12.71 1.77
C ALA A 29 10.34 11.93 1.44
N ALA A 30 11.10 12.33 0.42
CA ALA A 30 12.31 11.62 -0.01
C ALA A 30 13.36 11.46 1.10
N ALA A 31 13.40 12.40 2.05
CA ALA A 31 14.31 12.35 3.21
C ALA A 31 14.07 11.14 4.12
N LEU A 32 12.89 10.51 4.09
CA LEU A 32 12.60 9.28 4.83
C LEU A 32 13.40 8.07 4.30
N GLY A 33 13.91 8.13 3.07
CA GLY A 33 14.73 7.07 2.49
C GLY A 33 13.95 5.92 1.83
N VAL A 34 12.63 5.89 1.92
CA VAL A 34 11.77 4.82 1.36
C VAL A 34 12.05 4.58 -0.13
N TRP A 35 12.17 5.65 -0.92
CA TRP A 35 12.45 5.53 -2.36
C TRP A 35 13.79 4.85 -2.67
N LYS A 36 14.81 5.07 -1.81
CA LYS A 36 16.13 4.42 -1.97
C LYS A 36 16.01 2.93 -1.71
N PHE A 37 15.39 2.57 -0.58
CA PHE A 37 15.18 1.18 -0.22
C PHE A 37 14.33 0.47 -1.30
N ALA A 38 13.24 1.06 -1.76
CA ALA A 38 12.39 0.54 -2.82
C ALA A 38 13.15 0.33 -4.14
N LYS A 39 14.05 1.26 -4.49
CA LYS A 39 14.91 1.15 -5.69
C LYS A 39 15.89 -0.01 -5.57
N GLU A 40 16.56 -0.15 -4.43
CA GLU A 40 17.53 -1.22 -4.15
C GLU A 40 16.85 -2.59 -4.11
N ALA A 41 15.67 -2.71 -3.51
CA ALA A 41 14.87 -3.93 -3.44
C ALA A 41 14.16 -4.29 -4.76
N GLY A 42 14.09 -3.36 -5.71
CA GLY A 42 13.37 -3.57 -6.97
C GLY A 42 11.85 -3.52 -6.84
N THR A 43 11.33 -2.92 -5.76
CA THR A 43 9.91 -2.91 -5.40
C THR A 43 9.00 -2.45 -6.54
N ILE A 44 9.32 -1.36 -7.23
CA ILE A 44 8.51 -0.86 -8.37
C ILE A 44 8.47 -1.88 -9.52
N ARG A 45 9.63 -2.46 -9.86
CA ARG A 45 9.72 -3.46 -10.94
C ARG A 45 8.88 -4.71 -10.60
N ASN A 46 9.04 -5.24 -9.40
CA ASN A 46 8.35 -6.44 -8.95
C ASN A 46 6.82 -6.20 -8.85
N THR A 47 6.41 -5.04 -8.32
CA THR A 47 4.99 -4.62 -8.29
C THR A 47 4.40 -4.52 -9.70
N ARG A 48 5.15 -3.98 -10.67
CA ARG A 48 4.71 -3.93 -12.07
C ARG A 48 4.48 -5.32 -12.66
N GLN A 49 5.37 -6.26 -12.39
CA GLN A 49 5.19 -7.67 -12.81
C GLN A 49 3.93 -8.27 -12.20
N MET A 50 3.66 -8.01 -10.92
CA MET A 50 2.43 -8.45 -10.27
C MET A 50 1.16 -7.83 -10.87
N ILE A 51 1.19 -6.57 -11.27
CA ILE A 51 0.09 -5.92 -12.01
C ILE A 51 -0.18 -6.66 -13.33
N GLU A 52 0.87 -7.01 -14.07
CA GLU A 52 0.75 -7.73 -15.35
C GLU A 52 0.18 -9.14 -15.13
N ILE A 53 0.62 -9.84 -14.09
CA ILE A 53 0.09 -11.16 -13.70
C ILE A 53 -1.40 -11.05 -13.30
N ALA A 54 -1.76 -10.07 -12.46
CA ALA A 54 -3.13 -9.86 -12.01
C ALA A 54 -4.07 -9.60 -13.20
N ARG A 55 -3.69 -8.71 -14.12
CA ARG A 55 -4.48 -8.42 -15.34
C ARG A 55 -4.66 -9.64 -16.22
N LYS A 56 -3.62 -10.46 -16.40
CA LYS A 56 -3.69 -11.68 -17.21
C LYS A 56 -4.66 -12.72 -16.62
N ASN A 57 -4.91 -12.68 -15.32
CA ASN A 57 -5.74 -13.65 -14.60
C ASN A 57 -7.05 -13.03 -14.09
N ASP A 58 -7.47 -11.87 -14.61
CA ASP A 58 -8.71 -11.19 -14.26
C ASP A 58 -8.85 -10.87 -12.75
N ILE A 59 -7.71 -10.72 -12.05
CA ILE A 59 -7.66 -10.30 -10.65
C ILE A 59 -7.82 -8.77 -10.62
N PRO A 60 -8.85 -8.24 -9.94
CA PRO A 60 -9.06 -6.80 -9.86
C PRO A 60 -7.90 -6.09 -9.15
N LEU A 61 -7.47 -4.98 -9.75
CA LEU A 61 -6.45 -4.08 -9.22
C LEU A 61 -7.14 -2.95 -8.46
N ILE A 62 -6.77 -2.79 -7.20
CA ILE A 62 -7.28 -1.74 -6.32
C ILE A 62 -6.11 -0.87 -5.88
N TYR A 63 -6.06 0.31 -6.42
CA TYR A 63 -5.07 1.34 -6.12
C TYR A 63 -5.54 2.18 -4.94
N VAL A 64 -4.89 2.04 -3.83
CA VAL A 64 -5.14 2.85 -2.64
C VAL A 64 -4.17 4.03 -2.63
N LYS A 65 -4.71 5.24 -2.50
CA LYS A 65 -3.88 6.46 -2.47
C LYS A 65 -4.18 7.30 -1.23
N PHE A 66 -3.13 7.71 -0.54
CA PHE A 66 -3.22 8.62 0.59
C PHE A 66 -3.24 10.06 0.07
N VAL A 67 -4.37 10.74 0.24
CA VAL A 67 -4.55 12.10 -0.26
C VAL A 67 -5.25 12.95 0.79
N LEU A 68 -4.72 14.13 1.04
CA LEU A 68 -5.28 15.11 1.96
C LEU A 68 -5.75 16.36 1.21
N ARG A 69 -6.79 16.99 1.74
CA ARG A 69 -7.31 18.25 1.22
C ARG A 69 -6.22 19.31 1.09
N PRO A 70 -6.35 20.27 0.16
CA PRO A 70 -5.38 21.34 0.00
C PRO A 70 -5.17 22.21 1.24
N ASP A 71 -6.18 22.34 2.08
CA ASP A 71 -6.17 23.08 3.35
C ASP A 71 -5.76 22.23 4.57
N TYR A 72 -5.59 20.92 4.36
CA TYR A 72 -5.31 19.93 5.42
C TYR A 72 -6.37 19.90 6.54
N ALA A 73 -7.60 20.33 6.28
CA ALA A 73 -8.69 20.26 7.26
C ALA A 73 -9.04 18.82 7.67
N ASP A 74 -8.71 17.84 6.82
CA ASP A 74 -8.91 16.41 7.05
C ASP A 74 -7.64 15.69 7.57
N ILE A 75 -6.55 16.42 7.83
CA ILE A 75 -5.38 15.82 8.46
C ILE A 75 -5.78 15.24 9.82
N MET A 76 -5.14 14.15 10.18
CA MET A 76 -5.34 13.54 11.49
C MET A 76 -5.37 14.64 12.54
N GLY A 77 -6.46 14.76 13.29
CA GLY A 77 -6.71 15.84 14.29
C GLY A 77 -5.58 16.03 15.31
N LEU A 78 -4.68 15.09 15.29
CA LEU A 78 -3.40 15.07 15.98
C LEU A 78 -2.40 16.13 15.50
N ALA A 79 -2.59 16.73 14.31
CA ALA A 79 -1.74 17.86 13.89
C ALA A 79 -1.93 19.10 14.80
N GLN A 80 -3.05 19.16 15.51
CA GLN A 80 -3.31 20.20 16.52
C GLN A 80 -2.80 19.80 17.91
N LEU A 81 -2.57 18.50 18.15
CA LEU A 81 -1.96 17.99 19.36
C LEU A 81 -0.45 17.89 19.13
N SER A 82 0.33 18.62 19.88
CA SER A 82 1.81 18.62 19.80
C SER A 82 2.47 17.24 19.96
N LEU A 83 1.68 16.19 20.23
CA LEU A 83 2.14 14.84 20.48
C LEU A 83 2.28 13.97 19.22
N CYS A 84 1.67 14.34 18.09
CA CYS A 84 1.78 13.58 16.85
C CYS A 84 2.70 14.28 15.84
N THR A 85 3.93 13.81 15.77
CA THR A 85 4.94 14.35 14.85
C THR A 85 4.61 14.07 13.39
N LEU A 86 3.92 12.97 13.10
CA LEU A 86 3.56 12.60 11.72
C LEU A 86 2.64 13.63 11.06
N GLY A 87 1.57 14.05 11.74
CA GLY A 87 0.66 15.05 11.21
C GLY A 87 1.35 16.39 10.94
N LYS A 88 2.25 16.79 11.84
CA LYS A 88 3.10 17.99 11.66
C LYS A 88 4.02 17.84 10.44
N PHE A 89 4.73 16.72 10.33
CA PHE A 89 5.62 16.43 9.21
C PHE A 89 4.88 16.47 7.86
N ILE A 90 3.69 15.84 7.79
CA ILE A 90 2.86 15.81 6.58
C ILE A 90 2.42 17.23 6.19
N LYS A 91 1.93 18.02 7.14
CA LYS A 91 1.42 19.37 6.88
C LYS A 91 2.54 20.34 6.51
N GLU A 92 3.63 20.38 7.25
CA GLU A 92 4.78 21.25 6.98
C GLU A 92 5.48 20.88 5.68
N GLY A 93 5.57 19.58 5.38
CA GLY A 93 6.12 19.08 4.13
C GLY A 93 5.18 19.17 2.93
N GLU A 94 3.91 19.56 3.13
CA GLU A 94 2.86 19.52 2.10
C GLU A 94 2.79 18.16 1.38
N ILE A 95 2.88 17.06 2.15
CA ILE A 95 2.94 15.70 1.64
C ILE A 95 1.53 15.23 1.26
N CYS A 96 1.41 14.54 0.12
CA CYS A 96 0.17 13.95 -0.39
C CYS A 96 -1.02 14.94 -0.48
N LYS A 97 -0.72 16.20 -0.77
CA LYS A 97 -1.71 17.25 -0.98
C LYS A 97 -2.45 17.01 -2.30
N GLU A 98 -3.78 17.04 -2.24
CA GLU A 98 -4.64 16.86 -3.42
C GLU A 98 -4.27 17.81 -4.57
N GLY A 99 -4.31 17.29 -5.80
CA GLY A 99 -3.98 18.05 -7.01
C GLY A 99 -2.49 18.32 -7.23
N THR A 100 -1.59 17.76 -6.39
CA THR A 100 -0.14 17.89 -6.60
C THR A 100 0.45 16.65 -7.22
N TRP A 101 1.54 16.82 -7.96
CA TRP A 101 2.32 15.71 -8.53
C TRP A 101 2.75 14.69 -7.47
N GLY A 102 3.06 15.15 -6.27
CA GLY A 102 3.47 14.27 -5.16
C GLY A 102 2.39 13.31 -4.68
N ALA A 103 1.11 13.69 -4.85
CA ALA A 103 -0.03 12.86 -4.51
C ALA A 103 -0.39 11.85 -5.61
N GLU A 104 0.19 11.98 -6.82
CA GLU A 104 -0.06 11.03 -7.91
C GLU A 104 0.84 9.79 -7.80
N TYR A 105 0.42 8.69 -8.43
CA TYR A 105 1.21 7.46 -8.51
C TYR A 105 2.49 7.70 -9.30
N VAL A 106 3.55 6.93 -8.97
CA VAL A 106 4.75 6.90 -9.81
C VAL A 106 4.38 6.43 -11.23
N ASP A 107 5.08 6.97 -12.23
CA ASP A 107 4.71 6.78 -13.64
C ASP A 107 4.66 5.30 -14.06
N GLU A 108 5.51 4.48 -13.47
CA GLU A 108 5.61 3.05 -13.77
C GLU A 108 4.43 2.23 -13.26
N LEU A 109 3.66 2.75 -12.29
CA LEU A 109 2.59 2.05 -11.60
C LEU A 109 1.24 2.79 -11.69
N LYS A 110 1.03 3.63 -12.70
CA LYS A 110 -0.23 4.33 -12.88
C LYS A 110 -1.39 3.35 -13.16
N PRO A 111 -2.57 3.60 -12.56
CA PRO A 111 -3.76 2.81 -12.87
C PRO A 111 -4.15 2.92 -14.33
N GLY A 112 -4.63 1.82 -14.90
CA GLY A 112 -5.20 1.75 -16.24
C GLY A 112 -6.71 1.91 -16.24
N ALA A 113 -7.30 1.91 -17.44
CA ALA A 113 -8.75 1.92 -17.58
C ALA A 113 -9.34 0.64 -16.97
N GLY A 114 -10.34 0.79 -16.09
CA GLY A 114 -11.00 -0.32 -15.40
C GLY A 114 -10.38 -0.69 -14.06
N ASP A 115 -9.23 -0.14 -13.67
CA ASP A 115 -8.68 -0.32 -12.33
C ASP A 115 -9.48 0.53 -11.32
N TYR A 116 -9.59 0.02 -10.10
CA TYR A 116 -10.29 0.71 -9.02
C TYR A 116 -9.34 1.64 -8.25
N ILE A 117 -9.84 2.82 -7.84
CA ILE A 117 -9.07 3.78 -7.05
C ILE A 117 -9.82 4.05 -5.76
N VAL A 118 -9.17 3.78 -4.63
CA VAL A 118 -9.65 4.08 -3.28
C VAL A 118 -8.80 5.19 -2.68
N VAL A 119 -9.45 6.24 -2.21
CA VAL A 119 -8.78 7.35 -1.52
C VAL A 119 -8.91 7.15 -0.01
N LYS A 120 -7.78 7.15 0.68
CA LYS A 120 -7.73 7.10 2.15
C LYS A 120 -7.11 8.37 2.73
N ARG A 121 -7.46 8.67 3.99
CA ARG A 121 -6.97 9.82 4.74
C ARG A 121 -6.35 9.43 6.09
N ARG A 122 -6.16 8.13 6.30
CA ARG A 122 -5.56 7.54 7.51
C ARG A 122 -4.61 6.42 7.11
N MET A 123 -3.88 5.86 8.08
CA MET A 123 -2.92 4.79 7.82
C MET A 123 -3.61 3.54 7.28
N ASP A 124 -4.65 3.06 7.97
CA ASP A 124 -5.47 1.94 7.53
C ASP A 124 -6.30 2.33 6.29
N ALA A 125 -6.20 1.51 5.24
CA ALA A 125 -6.94 1.71 4.00
C ALA A 125 -8.45 1.45 4.14
N PHE A 126 -8.87 0.70 5.14
CA PHE A 126 -10.28 0.46 5.44
C PHE A 126 -10.93 1.59 6.23
N TYR A 127 -10.12 2.38 6.94
CA TYR A 127 -10.67 3.41 7.82
C TYR A 127 -11.32 4.55 7.02
N ASN A 128 -12.64 4.65 7.13
CA ASN A 128 -13.45 5.71 6.52
C ASN A 128 -13.20 5.87 5.00
N SER A 129 -13.12 4.74 4.30
CA SER A 129 -13.00 4.63 2.85
C SER A 129 -14.06 3.66 2.31
N ASP A 130 -14.14 3.53 1.02
CA ASP A 130 -15.03 2.60 0.33
C ASP A 130 -14.40 1.22 0.04
N LEU A 131 -13.16 0.96 0.53
CA LEU A 131 -12.41 -0.26 0.23
C LEU A 131 -13.19 -1.53 0.61
N GLU A 132 -13.75 -1.60 1.82
CA GLU A 132 -14.49 -2.80 2.25
C GLU A 132 -15.73 -3.03 1.39
N THR A 133 -16.50 -1.97 1.13
CA THR A 133 -17.70 -2.04 0.29
C THR A 133 -17.35 -2.53 -1.11
N LEU A 134 -16.26 -2.04 -1.68
CA LEU A 134 -15.77 -2.45 -3.00
C LEU A 134 -15.37 -3.93 -3.00
N LEU A 135 -14.55 -4.37 -2.06
CA LEU A 135 -14.10 -5.76 -1.96
C LEU A 135 -15.25 -6.74 -1.79
N ARG A 136 -16.22 -6.41 -0.90
CA ARG A 136 -17.44 -7.21 -0.69
C ARG A 136 -18.29 -7.25 -1.97
N GLY A 137 -18.47 -6.12 -2.64
CA GLY A 137 -19.21 -6.02 -3.90
C GLY A 137 -18.59 -6.82 -5.05
N LEU A 138 -17.26 -6.94 -5.07
CA LEU A 138 -16.50 -7.74 -6.01
C LEU A 138 -16.40 -9.23 -5.62
N GLY A 139 -16.91 -9.61 -4.44
CA GLY A 139 -16.80 -10.99 -3.92
C GLY A 139 -15.37 -11.39 -3.55
N ARG A 140 -14.48 -10.43 -3.24
CA ARG A 140 -13.08 -10.70 -2.92
C ARG A 140 -12.88 -10.85 -1.43
N ARG A 141 -12.14 -11.88 -1.03
CA ARG A 141 -11.82 -12.16 0.38
C ARG A 141 -10.34 -12.40 0.62
N THR A 142 -9.55 -12.64 -0.42
CA THR A 142 -8.09 -12.77 -0.35
C THR A 142 -7.45 -11.52 -0.93
N LEU A 143 -6.55 -10.90 -0.18
CA LEU A 143 -5.85 -9.68 -0.56
C LEU A 143 -4.37 -9.97 -0.74
N VAL A 144 -3.88 -9.87 -1.98
CA VAL A 144 -2.45 -9.80 -2.27
C VAL A 144 -2.04 -8.33 -2.14
N ILE A 145 -1.07 -8.03 -1.29
CA ILE A 145 -0.77 -6.67 -0.87
C ILE A 145 0.64 -6.27 -1.28
N CYS A 146 0.72 -5.22 -2.08
CA CYS A 146 1.93 -4.48 -2.43
C CYS A 146 1.84 -3.06 -1.89
N GLY A 147 2.95 -2.37 -1.63
CA GLY A 147 2.85 -0.96 -1.23
C GLY A 147 3.87 -0.50 -0.22
N ILE A 148 3.64 0.71 0.26
CA ILE A 148 4.49 1.46 1.17
C ILE A 148 3.64 2.23 2.20
N ILE A 149 4.13 2.58 3.32
CA ILE A 149 5.35 2.17 4.03
C ILE A 149 5.01 0.93 4.84
N THR A 150 5.86 -0.10 4.81
CA THR A 150 5.56 -1.44 5.34
C THR A 150 5.10 -1.43 6.79
N ASN A 151 5.82 -0.75 7.68
CA ASN A 151 5.53 -0.65 9.12
C ASN A 151 4.52 0.46 9.49
N PHE A 152 3.89 1.11 8.52
CA PHE A 152 2.86 2.13 8.72
C PHE A 152 1.55 1.78 8.01
N CYS A 153 1.34 2.34 6.82
CA CYS A 153 0.09 2.19 6.09
C CYS A 153 -0.22 0.74 5.75
N LEU A 154 0.81 -0.01 5.36
CA LEU A 154 0.63 -1.40 4.96
C LEU A 154 0.30 -2.26 6.18
N GLU A 155 1.08 -2.19 7.26
CA GLU A 155 0.78 -2.93 8.49
C GLU A 155 -0.59 -2.57 9.06
N SER A 156 -0.94 -1.28 9.12
CA SER A 156 -2.27 -0.85 9.60
C SER A 156 -3.38 -1.45 8.74
N THR A 157 -3.19 -1.52 7.42
CA THR A 157 -4.18 -2.08 6.50
C THR A 157 -4.31 -3.60 6.64
N VAL A 158 -3.20 -4.33 6.82
CA VAL A 158 -3.23 -5.78 7.05
C VAL A 158 -3.96 -6.12 8.35
N ARG A 159 -3.73 -5.36 9.43
CA ARG A 159 -4.47 -5.49 10.69
C ARG A 159 -5.96 -5.19 10.50
N GLY A 160 -6.28 -4.10 9.80
CA GLY A 160 -7.65 -3.73 9.49
C GLY A 160 -8.37 -4.73 8.57
N ALA A 161 -7.64 -5.41 7.68
CA ALA A 161 -8.16 -6.49 6.85
C ALA A 161 -8.48 -7.74 7.68
N MET A 162 -7.55 -8.17 8.54
CA MET A 162 -7.75 -9.29 9.45
C MET A 162 -8.97 -9.08 10.36
N ASP A 163 -9.14 -7.88 10.93
CA ASP A 163 -10.28 -7.53 11.79
C ASP A 163 -11.64 -7.58 11.03
N ARG A 164 -11.60 -7.69 9.70
CA ARG A 164 -12.76 -7.78 8.77
C ARG A 164 -12.87 -9.11 8.06
N ASP A 165 -12.15 -10.13 8.53
CA ASP A 165 -12.14 -11.49 7.98
C ASP A 165 -11.65 -11.57 6.50
N PHE A 166 -10.70 -10.71 6.13
CA PHE A 166 -9.96 -10.86 4.87
C PHE A 166 -8.65 -11.62 5.09
N ASP A 167 -8.37 -12.57 4.21
CA ASP A 167 -7.07 -13.23 4.14
C ASP A 167 -6.05 -12.32 3.46
N CYS A 168 -4.87 -12.15 4.06
CA CYS A 168 -3.83 -11.27 3.54
C CYS A 168 -2.57 -12.05 3.16
N ILE A 169 -2.02 -11.74 1.99
CA ILE A 169 -0.72 -12.20 1.51
C ILE A 169 0.11 -10.96 1.19
N VAL A 170 1.12 -10.67 2.00
CA VAL A 170 2.01 -9.53 1.79
C VAL A 170 3.19 -9.98 0.93
N LEU A 171 3.41 -9.30 -0.20
CA LEU A 171 4.55 -9.56 -1.07
C LEU A 171 5.76 -8.76 -0.62
N GLU A 172 6.72 -9.42 0.06
CA GLU A 172 7.87 -8.77 0.66
C GLU A 172 8.69 -7.95 -0.34
N ASP A 173 8.91 -8.47 -1.53
CA ASP A 173 9.67 -7.84 -2.61
C ASP A 173 8.90 -6.75 -3.37
N CYS A 174 7.58 -6.63 -3.11
CA CYS A 174 6.69 -5.59 -3.64
C CYS A 174 6.35 -4.52 -2.58
N THR A 175 7.06 -4.51 -1.45
CA THR A 175 6.88 -3.54 -0.36
C THR A 175 8.19 -2.85 -0.02
N ALA A 176 8.12 -1.71 0.65
CA ALA A 176 9.29 -0.99 1.12
C ALA A 176 9.02 -0.17 2.37
N SER A 177 10.07 -0.03 3.19
CA SER A 177 10.10 0.85 4.36
C SER A 177 11.29 1.81 4.30
N GLU A 178 11.54 2.55 5.39
CA GLU A 178 12.64 3.52 5.48
C GLU A 178 14.02 2.86 5.63
N SER A 179 14.04 1.64 6.16
CA SER A 179 15.25 0.87 6.40
C SER A 179 14.98 -0.64 6.38
N ARG A 180 16.07 -1.42 6.28
CA ARG A 180 16.00 -2.88 6.35
C ARG A 180 15.36 -3.36 7.67
N GLU A 181 15.71 -2.76 8.78
CA GLU A 181 15.17 -3.12 10.10
C GLU A 181 13.65 -2.90 10.16
N MET A 182 13.19 -1.74 9.69
CA MET A 182 11.75 -1.40 9.64
C MET A 182 10.99 -2.28 8.65
N GLN A 183 11.63 -2.74 7.58
CA GLN A 183 11.06 -3.69 6.64
C GLN A 183 10.95 -5.09 7.24
N GLU A 184 12.01 -5.59 7.86
CA GLU A 184 12.09 -6.97 8.30
C GLU A 184 11.22 -7.27 9.52
N PHE A 185 11.02 -6.31 10.42
CA PHE A 185 10.25 -6.55 11.64
C PHE A 185 8.79 -6.96 11.35
N PRO A 186 8.01 -6.20 10.56
CA PRO A 186 6.65 -6.63 10.21
C PRO A 186 6.63 -7.95 9.43
N MET A 187 7.57 -8.16 8.50
CA MET A 187 7.65 -9.35 7.66
C MET A 187 7.91 -10.63 8.48
N LYS A 188 8.72 -10.54 9.54
CA LYS A 188 9.11 -11.70 10.35
C LYS A 188 8.26 -11.92 11.59
N ALA A 189 7.75 -10.83 12.20
CA ALA A 189 7.12 -10.90 13.52
C ALA A 189 5.61 -10.63 13.49
N ILE A 190 5.10 -9.88 12.52
CA ILE A 190 3.71 -9.45 12.50
C ILE A 190 2.91 -10.22 11.44
N PHE A 191 3.26 -10.06 10.17
CA PHE A 191 2.46 -10.60 9.07
C PHE A 191 2.31 -12.12 9.07
N PRO A 192 3.32 -12.94 9.45
CA PRO A 192 3.14 -14.39 9.53
C PRO A 192 2.11 -14.87 10.58
N VAL A 193 1.72 -13.98 11.51
CA VAL A 193 0.72 -14.30 12.55
C VAL A 193 -0.69 -13.92 12.14
N ILE A 194 -0.83 -12.89 11.29
CA ILE A 194 -2.12 -12.31 10.89
C ILE A 194 -2.42 -12.46 9.40
N GLY A 195 -1.58 -13.19 8.67
CA GLY A 195 -1.67 -13.44 7.23
C GLY A 195 -0.53 -14.31 6.76
N ALA A 196 -0.13 -14.17 5.51
CA ALA A 196 1.03 -14.83 4.93
C ALA A 196 2.02 -13.80 4.36
N VAL A 197 3.28 -14.19 4.29
CA VAL A 197 4.34 -13.44 3.59
C VAL A 197 4.89 -14.33 2.48
N ALA A 198 5.04 -13.76 1.30
CA ALA A 198 5.64 -14.42 0.13
C ALA A 198 6.43 -13.39 -0.69
N THR A 199 7.19 -13.86 -1.66
CA THR A 199 7.70 -13.03 -2.74
C THR A 199 6.77 -13.13 -3.96
N SER A 200 6.91 -12.21 -4.91
CA SER A 200 6.16 -12.25 -6.16
C SER A 200 6.39 -13.53 -6.96
N GLU A 201 7.57 -14.17 -6.83
CA GLU A 201 7.93 -15.43 -7.49
C GLU A 201 7.31 -16.67 -6.82
N GLU A 202 6.97 -16.58 -5.54
CA GLU A 202 6.38 -17.67 -4.75
C GLU A 202 4.85 -17.71 -4.87
N LEU A 203 4.22 -16.65 -5.44
CA LEU A 203 2.79 -16.58 -5.64
C LEU A 203 2.38 -17.36 -6.89
N VAL A 204 1.50 -18.35 -6.70
CA VAL A 204 1.02 -19.23 -7.78
C VAL A 204 -0.49 -19.06 -7.95
N ILE A 205 -0.90 -18.89 -9.21
CA ILE A 205 -2.32 -18.84 -9.58
C ILE A 205 -2.85 -20.28 -9.65
N GLY A 206 -3.83 -20.60 -8.82
CA GLY A 206 -4.40 -21.96 -8.68
C GLY A 206 -5.78 -22.13 -9.28
#